data_edd46d16ad0b33dcfc6d721646b830c4
#
_entry.id   edd46d16ad0b33dcfc6d721646b830c4
#
_cell.length_a   1.000
_cell.length_b   1.000
_cell.length_c   1.000
_cell.angle_alpha   90.00
_cell.angle_beta   90.00
_cell.angle_gamma   90.00
#
_symmetry.space_group_name_H-M   'P 1'
#
loop_
_entity.id
_entity.type
_entity.pdbx_description
1 polymer ?
#
loop_
_entity_poly.entity_id
_entity_poly.type
_entity_poly.pdbx_seq_one_letter_code
_entity_poly.pdbx_strand_id
1 'polypeptide(L)'
;LLSQPTNRPKKQMPSVIYGLAAICGSVMLAVAYYMAIQGIAWTKVSMMGLTLLLGIVGTMLLFYGMRALIALIVKKGKGNKQLHVFTFRQIQENVIHQSNSMAISSLLILAALCCFGAGVGIAGTNSLSSGHVIDYTFEDHTAEDSSQVLPNIKAALKENGLENQFSELFEMRVGRIRTTEDYDNAYSMDAVMDSLRSLPQSEDRDVLLNNLGYATYPYLICLSDYNRLLELSGKPALQLGEKEAAVYIDTEFTTVSRTAMLNQVLAGQPKVELDGSPIHLTGEVQSVNLVTDRSITLSFALILPDEAFLYYSQGMYDTYVNAVLSEQALDGNSLMTAYLDLNEKLDETDIEYESYLQNMGRQLFYTIA
;
A
#
# COMPACT_ATOMS: atom_id res chain seq x y z
N LEU A 1 15.81 -62.85 -17.28
CA LEU A 1 15.00 -62.24 -18.36
C LEU A 1 14.49 -60.88 -17.91
N LEU A 2 15.32 -59.84 -18.12
CA LEU A 2 14.95 -58.46 -17.90
C LEU A 2 14.29 -57.96 -19.19
N SER A 3 12.98 -57.69 -19.15
CA SER A 3 12.24 -57.07 -20.23
C SER A 3 12.73 -55.62 -20.40
N GLN A 4 13.44 -55.34 -21.51
CA GLN A 4 13.75 -53.99 -21.91
C GLN A 4 12.45 -53.23 -22.24
N PRO A 5 12.26 -52.03 -21.76
CA PRO A 5 11.13 -51.21 -22.17
C PRO A 5 11.31 -50.84 -23.64
N THR A 6 10.41 -51.29 -24.50
CA THR A 6 10.35 -50.93 -25.90
C THR A 6 10.02 -49.45 -26.04
N ASN A 7 11.07 -48.63 -26.14
CA ASN A 7 10.95 -47.21 -26.48
C ASN A 7 10.53 -47.09 -27.96
N ARG A 8 9.22 -46.91 -28.23
CA ARG A 8 8.74 -46.53 -29.55
C ARG A 8 9.38 -45.21 -29.97
N PRO A 9 10.01 -45.11 -31.16
CA PRO A 9 10.58 -43.83 -31.61
C PRO A 9 9.47 -42.81 -31.74
N LYS A 10 9.45 -41.78 -30.88
CA LYS A 10 8.58 -40.62 -31.04
C LYS A 10 8.92 -39.95 -32.38
N LYS A 11 7.92 -39.84 -33.24
CA LYS A 11 8.00 -39.19 -34.54
C LYS A 11 8.60 -37.78 -34.38
N GLN A 12 9.86 -37.59 -34.81
CA GLN A 12 10.53 -36.30 -34.70
C GLN A 12 9.86 -35.32 -35.66
N MET A 13 9.34 -34.22 -35.09
CA MET A 13 8.78 -33.13 -35.90
C MET A 13 9.91 -32.42 -36.69
N PRO A 14 9.63 -31.86 -37.85
CA PRO A 14 10.63 -31.14 -38.65
C PRO A 14 11.25 -29.98 -37.86
N SER A 15 12.55 -29.78 -38.01
CA SER A 15 13.34 -28.73 -37.31
C SER A 15 12.76 -27.32 -37.47
N VAL A 16 12.00 -27.05 -38.52
CA VAL A 16 11.33 -25.77 -38.80
C VAL A 16 10.27 -25.46 -37.74
N ILE A 17 9.52 -26.46 -37.28
CA ILE A 17 8.47 -26.26 -36.25
C ILE A 17 9.05 -25.80 -34.92
N TYR A 18 10.19 -26.36 -34.51
CA TYR A 18 10.90 -25.92 -33.29
C TYR A 18 11.45 -24.49 -33.43
N GLY A 19 11.93 -24.14 -34.64
CA GLY A 19 12.37 -22.76 -34.91
C GLY A 19 11.23 -21.74 -34.83
N LEU A 20 10.08 -22.09 -35.42
CA LEU A 20 8.86 -21.27 -35.33
C LEU A 20 8.37 -21.14 -33.88
N ALA A 21 8.40 -22.21 -33.10
CA ALA A 21 8.03 -22.18 -31.67
C ALA A 21 8.95 -21.26 -30.87
N ALA A 22 10.28 -21.26 -31.13
CA ALA A 22 11.21 -20.37 -30.47
C ALA A 22 10.93 -18.89 -30.79
N ILE A 23 10.67 -18.57 -32.06
CA ILE A 23 10.36 -17.20 -32.49
C ILE A 23 9.05 -16.75 -31.88
N CYS A 24 7.98 -17.58 -31.95
CA CYS A 24 6.69 -17.28 -31.37
C CYS A 24 6.79 -17.06 -29.85
N GLY A 25 7.50 -17.94 -29.15
CA GLY A 25 7.75 -17.81 -27.69
C GLY A 25 8.48 -16.51 -27.34
N SER A 26 9.50 -16.14 -28.12
CA SER A 26 10.25 -14.89 -27.91
C SER A 26 9.37 -13.65 -28.13
N VAL A 27 8.52 -13.66 -29.16
CA VAL A 27 7.58 -12.55 -29.41
C VAL A 27 6.55 -12.43 -28.29
N MET A 28 5.98 -13.56 -27.84
CA MET A 28 5.02 -13.55 -26.72
C MET A 28 5.65 -13.01 -25.43
N LEU A 29 6.87 -13.39 -25.12
CA LEU A 29 7.62 -12.85 -23.97
C LEU A 29 7.88 -11.36 -24.13
N ALA A 30 8.33 -10.90 -25.30
CA ALA A 30 8.56 -9.49 -25.57
C ALA A 30 7.28 -8.66 -25.37
N VAL A 31 6.12 -9.17 -25.84
CA VAL A 31 4.82 -8.52 -25.64
C VAL A 31 4.43 -8.50 -24.16
N ALA A 32 4.62 -9.61 -23.43
CA ALA A 32 4.33 -9.66 -22.00
C ALA A 32 5.19 -8.66 -21.20
N TYR A 33 6.50 -8.58 -21.49
CA TYR A 33 7.38 -7.58 -20.89
C TYR A 33 6.99 -6.15 -21.25
N TYR A 34 6.64 -5.89 -22.51
CA TYR A 34 6.18 -4.57 -22.92
C TYR A 34 4.90 -4.16 -22.17
N MET A 35 3.91 -5.05 -22.06
CA MET A 35 2.68 -4.79 -21.30
C MET A 35 2.97 -4.53 -19.81
N ALA A 36 3.92 -5.24 -19.22
CA ALA A 36 4.32 -5.05 -17.83
C ALA A 36 5.00 -3.69 -17.61
N ILE A 37 5.97 -3.32 -18.48
CA ILE A 37 6.74 -2.07 -18.37
C ILE A 37 5.85 -0.84 -18.62
N GLN A 38 4.91 -0.92 -19.57
CA GLN A 38 4.00 0.18 -19.88
C GLN A 38 2.81 0.29 -18.90
N GLY A 39 2.76 -0.54 -17.89
CA GLY A 39 1.67 -0.52 -16.92
C GLY A 39 0.34 -1.08 -17.45
N ILE A 40 0.25 -1.52 -18.72
CA ILE A 40 -0.97 -2.06 -19.32
C ILE A 40 -1.47 -3.30 -18.58
N ALA A 41 -0.54 -4.10 -18.06
CA ALA A 41 -0.84 -5.30 -17.27
C ALA A 41 -1.66 -4.97 -16.01
N TRP A 42 -1.52 -3.77 -15.47
CA TRP A 42 -2.12 -3.34 -14.21
C TRP A 42 -3.43 -2.58 -14.36
N THR A 43 -3.88 -2.30 -15.59
CA THR A 43 -5.10 -1.51 -15.83
C THR A 43 -6.38 -2.28 -15.50
N LYS A 44 -6.39 -3.60 -15.70
CA LYS A 44 -7.54 -4.49 -15.44
C LYS A 44 -7.07 -5.90 -15.14
N VAL A 45 -7.81 -6.61 -14.27
CA VAL A 45 -7.53 -8.02 -13.92
C VAL A 45 -7.42 -8.93 -15.15
N SER A 46 -8.24 -8.68 -16.20
CA SER A 46 -8.17 -9.42 -17.46
C SER A 46 -6.85 -9.20 -18.21
N MET A 47 -6.28 -7.99 -18.17
CA MET A 47 -4.99 -7.67 -18.79
C MET A 47 -3.83 -8.30 -18.02
N MET A 48 -3.90 -8.34 -16.69
CA MET A 48 -2.95 -9.06 -15.85
C MET A 48 -2.96 -10.55 -16.16
N GLY A 49 -4.14 -11.18 -16.25
CA GLY A 49 -4.29 -12.59 -16.63
C GLY A 49 -3.72 -12.88 -18.01
N LEU A 50 -3.97 -12.00 -18.99
CA LEU A 50 -3.43 -12.12 -20.35
C LEU A 50 -1.90 -12.04 -20.35
N THR A 51 -1.31 -11.09 -19.63
CA THR A 51 0.16 -10.92 -19.53
C THR A 51 0.81 -12.13 -18.90
N LEU A 52 0.23 -12.68 -17.84
CA LEU A 52 0.67 -13.92 -17.18
C LEU A 52 0.61 -15.11 -18.14
N LEU A 53 -0.50 -15.27 -18.87
CA LEU A 53 -0.68 -16.35 -19.84
C LEU A 53 0.35 -16.26 -20.97
N LEU A 54 0.58 -15.05 -21.51
CA LEU A 54 1.60 -14.81 -22.53
C LEU A 54 3.01 -15.15 -22.02
N GLY A 55 3.32 -14.80 -20.76
CA GLY A 55 4.58 -15.12 -20.11
C GLY A 55 4.80 -16.63 -19.95
N ILE A 56 3.81 -17.34 -19.43
CA ILE A 56 3.89 -18.80 -19.21
C ILE A 56 4.00 -19.56 -20.55
N VAL A 57 3.08 -19.28 -21.47
CA VAL A 57 3.06 -19.96 -22.78
C VAL A 57 4.31 -19.60 -23.60
N GLY A 58 4.72 -18.32 -23.58
CA GLY A 58 5.94 -17.86 -24.24
C GLY A 58 7.19 -18.56 -23.73
N THR A 59 7.33 -18.71 -22.42
CA THR A 59 8.44 -19.44 -21.79
C THR A 59 8.43 -20.91 -22.20
N MET A 60 7.29 -21.59 -22.16
CA MET A 60 7.19 -22.99 -22.59
C MET A 60 7.55 -23.17 -24.07
N LEU A 61 7.06 -22.31 -24.95
CA LEU A 61 7.36 -22.36 -26.38
C LEU A 61 8.85 -22.08 -26.65
N LEU A 62 9.45 -21.15 -25.91
CA LEU A 62 10.88 -20.84 -26.03
C LEU A 62 11.73 -22.07 -25.66
N PHE A 63 11.48 -22.70 -24.52
CA PHE A 63 12.21 -23.91 -24.11
C PHE A 63 11.97 -25.08 -25.08
N TYR A 64 10.74 -25.23 -25.59
CA TYR A 64 10.45 -26.23 -26.62
C TYR A 64 11.20 -25.96 -27.91
N GLY A 65 11.31 -24.69 -28.30
CA GLY A 65 12.02 -24.26 -29.51
C GLY A 65 13.56 -24.29 -29.40
N MET A 66 14.14 -24.32 -28.21
CA MET A 66 15.58 -24.43 -27.99
C MET A 66 16.21 -25.65 -28.68
N ARG A 67 15.42 -26.70 -28.94
CA ARG A 67 15.83 -27.86 -29.74
C ARG A 67 16.38 -27.48 -31.10
N ALA A 68 15.77 -26.48 -31.78
CA ALA A 68 16.23 -26.02 -33.07
C ALA A 68 17.54 -25.24 -32.99
N LEU A 69 17.68 -24.38 -31.96
CA LEU A 69 18.89 -23.62 -31.73
C LEU A 69 20.10 -24.53 -31.48
N ILE A 70 19.92 -25.54 -30.64
CA ILE A 70 20.96 -26.51 -30.35
C ILE A 70 21.36 -27.32 -31.63
N ALA A 71 20.35 -27.75 -32.40
CA ALA A 71 20.58 -28.45 -33.67
C ALA A 71 21.35 -27.60 -34.70
N LEU A 72 21.07 -26.27 -34.75
CA LEU A 72 21.76 -25.32 -35.62
C LEU A 72 23.23 -25.09 -35.19
N ILE A 73 23.48 -24.93 -33.87
CA ILE A 73 24.81 -24.74 -33.30
C ILE A 73 25.67 -25.96 -33.60
N VAL A 74 25.14 -27.15 -33.42
CA VAL A 74 25.84 -28.40 -33.69
C VAL A 74 26.12 -28.58 -35.16
N LYS A 75 25.19 -28.22 -36.07
CA LYS A 75 25.37 -28.32 -37.52
C LYS A 75 26.46 -27.35 -38.03
N LYS A 76 26.68 -26.22 -37.33
CA LYS A 76 27.63 -25.17 -37.69
C LYS A 76 29.03 -25.38 -37.11
N GLY A 77 29.20 -26.26 -36.13
CA GLY A 77 30.45 -26.55 -35.46
C GLY A 77 31.35 -27.49 -36.28
N LYS A 78 32.21 -26.96 -37.11
CA LYS A 78 33.27 -27.68 -37.82
C LYS A 78 34.53 -27.76 -36.93
N GLY A 79 34.55 -28.61 -35.90
CA GLY A 79 35.73 -28.80 -35.06
C GLY A 79 35.76 -30.18 -34.41
N ASN A 80 36.92 -30.72 -34.15
CA ASN A 80 37.34 -32.00 -33.60
C ASN A 80 36.22 -33.03 -33.26
N LYS A 81 36.02 -34.01 -34.16
CA LYS A 81 34.81 -34.84 -34.25
C LYS A 81 34.49 -35.69 -33.00
N GLN A 82 35.46 -36.03 -32.14
CA GLN A 82 35.23 -36.94 -31.02
C GLN A 82 34.65 -36.23 -29.77
N LEU A 83 35.13 -35.04 -29.43
CA LEU A 83 34.63 -34.29 -28.29
C LEU A 83 33.20 -33.71 -28.58
N HIS A 84 32.92 -33.32 -29.81
CA HIS A 84 31.63 -32.80 -30.23
C HIS A 84 30.50 -33.84 -30.12
N VAL A 85 30.76 -35.09 -30.40
CA VAL A 85 29.72 -36.15 -30.31
C VAL A 85 29.34 -36.42 -28.85
N PHE A 86 30.28 -36.39 -27.93
CA PHE A 86 29.98 -36.59 -26.50
C PHE A 86 29.24 -35.41 -25.89
N THR A 87 29.69 -34.19 -26.12
CA THR A 87 29.03 -32.97 -25.66
C THR A 87 27.63 -32.82 -26.27
N PHE A 88 27.46 -33.17 -27.55
CA PHE A 88 26.14 -33.17 -28.20
C PHE A 88 25.18 -34.17 -27.58
N ARG A 89 25.64 -35.39 -27.29
CA ARG A 89 24.82 -36.41 -26.66
C ARG A 89 24.38 -35.96 -25.24
N GLN A 90 25.24 -35.35 -24.44
CA GLN A 90 24.91 -34.81 -23.15
C GLN A 90 23.91 -33.63 -23.24
N ILE A 91 24.11 -32.70 -24.18
CA ILE A 91 23.18 -31.59 -24.40
C ILE A 91 21.83 -32.12 -24.93
N GLN A 92 21.86 -33.11 -25.82
CA GLN A 92 20.62 -33.72 -26.34
C GLN A 92 19.85 -34.44 -25.24
N GLU A 93 20.50 -35.21 -24.36
CA GLU A 93 19.88 -35.91 -23.24
C GLU A 93 19.30 -34.92 -22.21
N ASN A 94 20.12 -33.94 -21.78
CA ASN A 94 19.75 -33.06 -20.67
C ASN A 94 18.84 -31.89 -21.10
N VAL A 95 19.01 -31.33 -22.30
CA VAL A 95 18.22 -30.15 -22.72
C VAL A 95 17.04 -30.52 -23.60
N ILE A 96 17.21 -31.45 -24.55
CA ILE A 96 16.15 -31.79 -25.51
C ILE A 96 15.10 -32.70 -24.88
N HIS A 97 15.51 -33.73 -24.12
CA HIS A 97 14.57 -34.63 -23.46
C HIS A 97 13.93 -34.02 -22.20
N GLN A 98 14.61 -33.10 -21.53
CA GLN A 98 14.12 -32.48 -20.27
C GLN A 98 13.62 -31.03 -20.46
N SER A 99 13.41 -30.56 -21.72
CA SER A 99 13.01 -29.15 -21.96
C SER A 99 11.75 -28.74 -21.23
N ASN A 100 10.77 -29.63 -21.09
CA ASN A 100 9.55 -29.35 -20.31
C ASN A 100 9.83 -29.25 -18.81
N SER A 101 10.68 -30.14 -18.28
CA SER A 101 11.08 -30.07 -16.88
C SER A 101 11.85 -28.79 -16.59
N MET A 102 12.76 -28.39 -17.50
CA MET A 102 13.52 -27.14 -17.36
C MET A 102 12.60 -25.91 -17.44
N ALA A 103 11.60 -25.89 -18.34
CA ALA A 103 10.62 -24.82 -18.43
C ALA A 103 9.81 -24.72 -17.13
N ILE A 104 9.30 -25.83 -16.61
CA ILE A 104 8.55 -25.87 -15.35
C ILE A 104 9.45 -25.41 -14.18
N SER A 105 10.67 -25.92 -14.10
CA SER A 105 11.62 -25.51 -13.04
C SER A 105 11.94 -24.03 -13.10
N SER A 106 12.15 -23.46 -14.30
CA SER A 106 12.40 -22.02 -14.45
C SER A 106 11.21 -21.17 -14.03
N LEU A 107 9.98 -21.59 -14.35
CA LEU A 107 8.75 -20.91 -13.92
C LEU A 107 8.56 -21.02 -12.40
N LEU A 108 8.86 -22.17 -11.80
CA LEU A 108 8.78 -22.33 -10.34
C LEU A 108 9.81 -21.47 -9.62
N ILE A 109 11.06 -21.39 -10.14
CA ILE A 109 12.09 -20.52 -9.56
C ILE A 109 11.66 -19.05 -9.70
N LEU A 110 11.13 -18.65 -10.86
CA LEU A 110 10.62 -17.29 -11.06
C LEU A 110 9.47 -16.98 -10.08
N ALA A 111 8.51 -17.89 -9.94
CA ALA A 111 7.41 -17.74 -8.99
C ALA A 111 7.94 -17.61 -7.54
N ALA A 112 8.91 -18.45 -7.14
CA ALA A 112 9.53 -18.38 -5.83
C ALA A 112 10.25 -17.03 -5.59
N LEU A 113 10.97 -16.52 -6.60
CA LEU A 113 11.63 -15.22 -6.52
C LEU A 113 10.62 -14.07 -6.45
N CYS A 114 9.51 -14.15 -7.20
CA CYS A 114 8.44 -13.17 -7.12
C CYS A 114 7.78 -13.18 -5.73
N CYS A 115 7.47 -14.35 -5.18
CA CYS A 115 6.93 -14.48 -3.82
C CYS A 115 7.90 -13.94 -2.76
N PHE A 116 9.20 -14.25 -2.90
CA PHE A 116 10.23 -13.73 -2.00
C PHE A 116 10.37 -12.22 -2.12
N GLY A 117 10.39 -11.68 -3.35
CA GLY A 117 10.46 -10.24 -3.60
C GLY A 117 9.24 -9.49 -3.05
N ALA A 118 8.03 -10.05 -3.26
CA ALA A 118 6.81 -9.51 -2.66
C ALA A 118 6.88 -9.55 -1.12
N GLY A 119 7.33 -10.67 -0.53
CA GLY A 119 7.49 -10.79 0.92
C GLY A 119 8.47 -9.78 1.51
N VAL A 120 9.62 -9.56 0.85
CA VAL A 120 10.60 -8.53 1.25
C VAL A 120 10.03 -7.12 1.06
N GLY A 121 9.30 -6.88 -0.03
CA GLY A 121 8.63 -5.61 -0.28
C GLY A 121 7.62 -5.27 0.82
N ILE A 122 6.77 -6.22 1.18
CA ILE A 122 5.77 -6.06 2.27
C ILE A 122 6.47 -5.86 3.62
N ALA A 123 7.51 -6.66 3.94
CA ALA A 123 8.27 -6.48 5.16
C ALA A 123 8.99 -5.11 5.19
N GLY A 124 9.47 -4.62 4.05
CA GLY A 124 10.09 -3.31 3.91
C GLY A 124 9.10 -2.16 4.11
N THR A 125 7.90 -2.24 3.53
CA THR A 125 6.84 -1.24 3.75
C THR A 125 6.36 -1.24 5.19
N ASN A 126 6.21 -2.40 5.82
CA ASN A 126 5.84 -2.51 7.23
C ASN A 126 6.94 -2.02 8.19
N SER A 127 8.23 -2.15 7.83
CA SER A 127 9.33 -1.59 8.62
C SER A 127 9.48 -0.08 8.45
N LEU A 128 9.01 0.48 7.33
CA LEU A 128 8.93 1.92 7.10
C LEU A 128 7.70 2.54 7.77
N SER A 129 6.64 1.79 8.01
CA SER A 129 5.55 2.14 8.92
C SER A 129 5.95 1.89 10.39
N SER A 130 7.12 2.40 10.79
CA SER A 130 7.59 2.41 12.18
C SER A 130 6.74 3.26 13.13
N GLY A 131 5.45 3.34 12.88
CA GLY A 131 4.43 4.10 13.56
C GLY A 131 3.10 3.38 13.65
N HIS A 132 3.06 2.03 13.53
CA HIS A 132 1.83 1.30 13.84
C HIS A 132 1.54 1.45 15.33
N VAL A 133 0.45 2.11 15.64
CA VAL A 133 0.03 2.42 17.02
C VAL A 133 -1.40 1.96 17.24
N ILE A 134 -2.23 2.00 16.20
CA ILE A 134 -3.67 1.75 16.28
C ILE A 134 -3.95 0.38 15.70
N ASP A 135 -4.44 -0.55 16.52
CA ASP A 135 -4.80 -1.90 16.09
C ASP A 135 -6.20 -1.98 15.51
N TYR A 136 -7.14 -1.23 16.09
CA TYR A 136 -8.54 -1.15 15.67
C TYR A 136 -9.03 0.28 15.70
N THR A 137 -9.99 0.58 14.82
CA THR A 137 -10.81 1.77 14.88
C THR A 137 -12.27 1.34 14.84
N PHE A 138 -13.06 1.84 15.79
CA PHE A 138 -14.49 1.60 15.91
C PHE A 138 -15.24 2.85 15.51
N GLU A 139 -16.40 2.66 14.89
CA GLU A 139 -17.34 3.71 14.52
C GLU A 139 -18.73 3.39 15.11
N ASP A 140 -19.50 4.41 15.47
CA ASP A 140 -20.88 4.28 15.90
C ASP A 140 -21.72 5.31 15.15
N HIS A 141 -22.26 4.90 14.02
CA HIS A 141 -23.13 5.74 13.20
C HIS A 141 -24.56 5.88 13.77
N THR A 142 -24.88 5.18 14.87
CA THR A 142 -26.18 5.22 15.53
C THR A 142 -26.23 6.25 16.66
N ALA A 143 -25.08 6.75 17.10
CA ALA A 143 -24.98 7.76 18.14
C ALA A 143 -25.59 9.09 17.67
N GLU A 144 -26.58 9.60 18.41
CA GLU A 144 -27.18 10.92 18.14
C GLU A 144 -26.22 12.08 18.45
N ASP A 145 -25.27 11.85 19.34
CA ASP A 145 -24.26 12.81 19.78
C ASP A 145 -22.88 12.18 19.73
N SER A 146 -21.96 12.84 19.05
CA SER A 146 -20.56 12.39 18.91
C SER A 146 -19.86 12.14 20.26
N SER A 147 -20.30 12.80 21.34
CA SER A 147 -19.78 12.57 22.70
C SER A 147 -20.17 11.21 23.29
N GLN A 148 -21.16 10.54 22.73
CA GLN A 148 -21.64 9.23 23.20
C GLN A 148 -20.91 8.06 22.51
N VAL A 149 -20.16 8.30 21.44
CA VAL A 149 -19.52 7.24 20.65
C VAL A 149 -18.57 6.39 21.50
N LEU A 150 -17.63 6.99 22.23
CA LEU A 150 -16.70 6.24 23.08
C LEU A 150 -17.42 5.51 24.24
N PRO A 151 -18.36 6.12 24.99
CA PRO A 151 -19.18 5.40 25.96
C PRO A 151 -19.93 4.21 25.37
N ASN A 152 -20.57 4.39 24.20
CA ASN A 152 -21.33 3.33 23.55
C ASN A 152 -20.43 2.14 23.14
N ILE A 153 -19.30 2.42 22.49
CA ILE A 153 -18.32 1.38 22.11
C ILE A 153 -17.81 0.63 23.33
N LYS A 154 -17.45 1.35 24.42
CA LYS A 154 -17.04 0.71 25.67
C LYS A 154 -18.13 -0.18 26.26
N ALA A 155 -19.38 0.24 26.22
CA ALA A 155 -20.50 -0.55 26.70
C ALA A 155 -20.71 -1.81 25.84
N ALA A 156 -20.68 -1.67 24.51
CA ALA A 156 -20.83 -2.77 23.57
C ALA A 156 -19.70 -3.81 23.71
N LEU A 157 -18.45 -3.36 23.80
CA LEU A 157 -17.29 -4.26 24.05
C LEU A 157 -17.43 -5.01 25.36
N LYS A 158 -17.91 -4.35 26.41
CA LYS A 158 -18.13 -4.96 27.73
C LYS A 158 -19.28 -5.99 27.69
N GLU A 159 -20.38 -5.68 27.02
CA GLU A 159 -21.51 -6.60 26.88
C GLU A 159 -21.12 -7.89 26.15
N ASN A 160 -20.19 -7.79 25.18
CA ASN A 160 -19.67 -8.93 24.44
C ASN A 160 -18.42 -9.57 25.11
N GLY A 161 -18.00 -9.12 26.29
CA GLY A 161 -16.84 -9.66 27.03
C GLY A 161 -15.50 -9.41 26.37
N LEU A 162 -15.40 -8.36 25.53
CA LEU A 162 -14.22 -8.00 24.76
C LEU A 162 -13.42 -6.83 25.38
N GLU A 163 -13.87 -6.28 26.51
CA GLU A 163 -13.25 -5.13 27.16
C GLU A 163 -11.77 -5.32 27.51
N ASN A 164 -11.36 -6.54 27.87
CA ASN A 164 -9.99 -6.86 28.25
C ASN A 164 -9.06 -7.12 27.04
N GLN A 165 -9.60 -7.11 25.84
CA GLN A 165 -8.79 -7.30 24.62
C GLN A 165 -7.99 -6.05 24.26
N PHE A 166 -8.38 -4.90 24.81
CA PHE A 166 -7.75 -3.62 24.53
C PHE A 166 -7.10 -3.03 25.79
N SER A 167 -5.86 -2.59 25.65
CA SER A 167 -5.14 -1.87 26.69
C SER A 167 -5.58 -0.42 26.77
N GLU A 168 -6.04 0.13 25.65
CA GLU A 168 -6.46 1.52 25.53
C GLU A 168 -7.54 1.69 24.47
N LEU A 169 -8.47 2.60 24.78
CA LEU A 169 -9.52 3.11 23.87
C LEU A 169 -9.54 4.62 23.99
N PHE A 170 -9.30 5.33 22.89
CA PHE A 170 -9.25 6.79 22.86
C PHE A 170 -9.96 7.36 21.64
N GLU A 171 -10.43 8.59 21.76
CA GLU A 171 -11.14 9.31 20.70
C GLU A 171 -10.17 9.93 19.70
N MET A 172 -10.62 10.02 18.46
CA MET A 172 -10.03 10.83 17.40
C MET A 172 -11.16 11.63 16.74
N ARG A 173 -11.28 12.90 17.12
CA ARG A 173 -12.33 13.79 16.61
C ARG A 173 -11.83 14.52 15.36
N VAL A 174 -12.62 14.39 14.30
CA VAL A 174 -12.34 14.99 13.02
C VAL A 174 -13.58 15.74 12.54
N GLY A 175 -13.45 17.04 12.34
CA GLY A 175 -14.54 17.90 11.87
C GLY A 175 -14.19 18.55 10.54
N ARG A 176 -15.06 19.44 10.10
CA ARG A 176 -14.82 20.35 8.98
C ARG A 176 -15.12 21.78 9.40
N ILE A 177 -14.46 22.71 8.76
CA ILE A 177 -14.78 24.12 8.99
C ILE A 177 -16.25 24.38 8.66
N ARG A 178 -16.93 25.05 9.54
CA ARG A 178 -18.32 25.49 9.40
C ARG A 178 -18.39 26.99 9.56
N THR A 179 -19.05 27.67 8.66
CA THR A 179 -19.27 29.12 8.74
C THR A 179 -20.74 29.42 8.82
N THR A 180 -21.06 30.59 9.36
CA THR A 180 -22.43 31.05 9.49
C THR A 180 -22.89 31.86 8.27
N GLU A 181 -22.01 32.44 7.47
CA GLU A 181 -22.39 33.48 6.50
C GLU A 181 -21.90 33.26 5.07
N ASP A 182 -20.75 32.68 4.81
CA ASP A 182 -20.22 32.56 3.45
C ASP A 182 -19.25 31.37 3.32
N TYR A 183 -19.72 30.30 2.69
CA TYR A 183 -18.91 29.10 2.49
C TYR A 183 -17.68 29.34 1.61
N ASP A 184 -17.76 30.24 0.63
CA ASP A 184 -16.69 30.43 -0.35
C ASP A 184 -15.47 31.15 0.23
N ASN A 185 -15.63 31.85 1.37
CA ASN A 185 -14.56 32.58 2.05
C ASN A 185 -14.18 32.00 3.42
N ALA A 186 -14.66 30.80 3.75
CA ALA A 186 -14.39 30.18 5.04
C ALA A 186 -12.93 29.83 5.26
N TYR A 187 -12.17 29.64 4.18
CA TYR A 187 -10.79 29.22 4.24
C TYR A 187 -9.96 29.81 3.11
N SER A 188 -8.79 30.38 3.43
CA SER A 188 -7.75 30.73 2.45
C SER A 188 -6.40 30.30 2.93
N MET A 189 -5.61 29.74 1.99
CA MET A 189 -4.19 29.43 2.19
C MET A 189 -3.29 30.18 1.20
N ASP A 190 -3.70 31.34 0.74
CA ASP A 190 -2.97 32.10 -0.28
C ASP A 190 -1.50 32.32 0.08
N ALA A 191 -1.20 32.64 1.35
CA ALA A 191 0.17 32.84 1.81
C ALA A 191 1.04 31.57 1.70
N VAL A 192 0.46 30.38 1.91
CA VAL A 192 1.15 29.09 1.71
C VAL A 192 1.40 28.87 0.23
N MET A 193 0.38 29.10 -0.60
CA MET A 193 0.45 28.94 -2.06
C MET A 193 1.48 29.89 -2.69
N ASP A 194 1.53 31.13 -2.26
CA ASP A 194 2.49 32.12 -2.74
C ASP A 194 3.92 31.78 -2.30
N SER A 195 4.08 31.29 -1.07
CA SER A 195 5.37 30.80 -0.60
C SER A 195 5.86 29.62 -1.42
N LEU A 196 4.98 28.64 -1.73
CA LEU A 196 5.30 27.53 -2.61
C LEU A 196 5.65 27.99 -4.03
N ARG A 197 4.91 28.95 -4.60
CA ARG A 197 5.20 29.51 -5.94
C ARG A 197 6.55 30.21 -6.01
N SER A 198 7.04 30.72 -4.89
CA SER A 198 8.36 31.38 -4.80
C SER A 198 9.53 30.40 -4.86
N LEU A 199 9.29 29.11 -4.59
CA LEU A 199 10.31 28.07 -4.68
C LEU A 199 10.67 27.75 -6.15
N PRO A 200 11.87 27.17 -6.40
CA PRO A 200 12.26 26.74 -7.73
C PRO A 200 11.22 25.79 -8.36
N GLN A 201 11.04 25.91 -9.67
CA GLN A 201 10.10 25.06 -10.39
C GLN A 201 10.54 23.58 -10.35
N SER A 202 9.62 22.70 -9.96
CA SER A 202 9.81 21.26 -9.93
C SER A 202 8.47 20.56 -10.03
N GLU A 203 8.47 19.29 -10.43
CA GLU A 203 7.28 18.45 -10.47
C GLU A 203 6.61 18.36 -9.09
N ASP A 204 7.38 18.14 -8.04
CA ASP A 204 6.87 18.06 -6.66
C ASP A 204 6.19 19.36 -6.22
N ARG A 205 6.75 20.53 -6.58
CA ARG A 205 6.12 21.82 -6.32
C ARG A 205 4.77 21.95 -7.04
N ASP A 206 4.75 21.59 -8.32
CA ASP A 206 3.55 21.75 -9.14
C ASP A 206 2.45 20.77 -8.67
N VAL A 207 2.81 19.56 -8.23
CA VAL A 207 1.88 18.62 -7.58
C VAL A 207 1.36 19.16 -6.26
N LEU A 208 2.22 19.72 -5.39
CA LEU A 208 1.78 20.32 -4.13
C LEU A 208 0.81 21.49 -4.37
N LEU A 209 1.13 22.39 -5.29
CA LEU A 209 0.25 23.52 -5.65
C LEU A 209 -1.11 23.03 -6.15
N ASN A 210 -1.12 21.98 -6.96
CA ASN A 210 -2.35 21.38 -7.45
C ASN A 210 -3.16 20.77 -6.30
N ASN A 211 -2.55 19.94 -5.47
CA ASN A 211 -3.25 19.23 -4.39
C ASN A 211 -3.81 20.20 -3.33
N LEU A 212 -3.01 21.19 -2.93
CA LEU A 212 -3.43 22.19 -1.97
C LEU A 212 -4.50 23.14 -2.55
N GLY A 213 -4.45 23.39 -3.87
CA GLY A 213 -5.47 24.19 -4.56
C GLY A 213 -6.88 23.59 -4.51
N TYR A 214 -6.99 22.28 -4.30
CA TYR A 214 -8.27 21.58 -4.08
C TYR A 214 -8.70 21.51 -2.60
N ALA A 215 -7.83 21.88 -1.65
CA ALA A 215 -8.14 21.86 -0.22
C ALA A 215 -8.92 23.12 0.19
N THR A 216 -10.08 23.37 -0.44
CA THR A 216 -10.92 24.56 -0.20
C THR A 216 -11.66 24.51 1.13
N TYR A 217 -11.89 23.31 1.67
CA TYR A 217 -12.55 23.07 2.96
C TYR A 217 -11.74 22.01 3.73
N PRO A 218 -10.70 22.41 4.46
CA PRO A 218 -9.86 21.48 5.18
C PRO A 218 -10.64 20.76 6.27
N TYR A 219 -10.25 19.52 6.50
CA TYR A 219 -10.61 18.85 7.73
C TYR A 219 -9.88 19.48 8.91
N LEU A 220 -10.53 19.42 10.08
CA LEU A 220 -10.01 19.89 11.36
C LEU A 220 -9.82 18.68 12.27
N ILE A 221 -8.70 18.62 12.97
CA ILE A 221 -8.34 17.55 13.88
C ILE A 221 -8.16 18.17 15.28
N CYS A 222 -8.72 17.53 16.31
CA CYS A 222 -8.58 17.96 17.67
C CYS A 222 -7.16 17.69 18.20
N LEU A 223 -6.51 18.71 18.77
CA LEU A 223 -5.11 18.64 19.22
C LEU A 223 -4.90 17.61 20.34
N SER A 224 -5.80 17.56 21.33
CA SER A 224 -5.64 16.63 22.45
C SER A 224 -5.68 15.17 21.98
N ASP A 225 -6.56 14.85 21.02
CA ASP A 225 -6.70 13.52 20.46
C ASP A 225 -5.45 13.14 19.64
N TYR A 226 -4.96 14.07 18.82
CA TYR A 226 -3.74 13.85 18.04
C TYR A 226 -2.51 13.71 18.94
N ASN A 227 -2.43 14.50 20.01
CA ASN A 227 -1.36 14.38 21.01
C ASN A 227 -1.38 13.03 21.73
N ARG A 228 -2.57 12.47 21.99
CA ARG A 228 -2.67 11.12 22.54
C ARG A 228 -2.07 10.08 21.58
N LEU A 229 -2.34 10.23 20.31
CA LEU A 229 -1.77 9.38 19.25
C LEU A 229 -0.24 9.53 19.17
N LEU A 230 0.28 10.77 19.27
CA LEU A 230 1.73 11.02 19.28
C LEU A 230 2.40 10.38 20.50
N GLU A 231 1.79 10.49 21.67
CA GLU A 231 2.29 9.88 22.91
C GLU A 231 2.42 8.36 22.75
N LEU A 232 1.38 7.69 22.24
CA LEU A 232 1.39 6.26 21.97
C LEU A 232 2.43 5.87 20.90
N SER A 233 2.71 6.79 19.96
CA SER A 233 3.77 6.62 18.96
C SER A 233 5.17 6.87 19.49
N GLY A 234 5.32 7.25 20.77
CA GLY A 234 6.60 7.68 21.34
C GLY A 234 7.15 8.98 20.77
N LYS A 235 6.29 9.81 20.17
CA LYS A 235 6.64 11.12 19.60
C LYS A 235 6.30 12.24 20.58
N PRO A 236 7.01 13.38 20.51
CA PRO A 236 6.69 14.52 21.37
C PRO A 236 5.32 15.10 21.00
N ALA A 237 4.57 15.51 22.04
CA ALA A 237 3.31 16.19 21.85
C ALA A 237 3.49 17.55 21.18
N LEU A 238 2.53 17.91 20.31
CA LEU A 238 2.47 19.24 19.70
C LEU A 238 2.06 20.29 20.76
N GLN A 239 2.70 21.44 20.68
CA GLN A 239 2.36 22.60 21.48
C GLN A 239 1.88 23.71 20.53
N LEU A 240 0.60 24.02 20.57
CA LEU A 240 -0.03 25.04 19.72
C LEU A 240 -0.66 26.12 20.59
N GLY A 241 -0.42 27.38 20.23
CA GLY A 241 -1.11 28.53 20.83
C GLY A 241 -2.52 28.70 20.26
N GLU A 242 -3.32 29.57 20.86
CA GLU A 242 -4.73 29.82 20.46
C GLU A 242 -4.93 30.17 18.97
N LYS A 243 -3.92 30.79 18.34
CA LYS A 243 -3.94 31.20 16.92
C LYS A 243 -2.91 30.44 16.08
N GLU A 244 -2.63 29.23 16.45
CA GLU A 244 -1.69 28.37 15.75
C GLU A 244 -2.38 27.06 15.33
N ALA A 245 -1.92 26.50 14.23
CA ALA A 245 -2.31 25.21 13.72
C ALA A 245 -1.10 24.43 13.20
N ALA A 246 -1.15 23.09 13.30
CA ALA A 246 -0.21 22.24 12.59
C ALA A 246 -0.88 21.63 11.36
N VAL A 247 -0.09 21.38 10.33
CA VAL A 247 -0.56 20.75 9.09
C VAL A 247 -0.49 19.24 9.23
N TYR A 248 -1.57 18.56 8.86
CA TYR A 248 -1.62 17.11 8.72
C TYR A 248 -1.83 16.73 7.25
N ILE A 249 -1.05 15.77 6.79
CA ILE A 249 -1.21 15.15 5.46
C ILE A 249 -0.96 13.65 5.62
N ASP A 250 -1.92 12.84 5.17
CA ASP A 250 -1.77 11.40 5.18
C ASP A 250 -0.61 10.95 4.28
N THR A 251 0.13 9.94 4.72
CA THR A 251 1.32 9.44 4.02
C THR A 251 1.04 9.02 2.57
N GLU A 252 -0.20 8.65 2.26
CA GLU A 252 -0.62 8.30 0.91
C GLU A 252 -0.62 9.50 -0.06
N PHE A 253 -0.77 10.72 0.44
CA PHE A 253 -0.88 11.93 -0.39
C PHE A 253 0.42 12.71 -0.50
N THR A 254 1.50 12.25 0.14
CA THR A 254 2.77 12.95 0.12
C THR A 254 3.96 12.02 -0.13
N THR A 255 5.11 12.60 -0.39
CA THR A 255 6.40 11.94 -0.51
C THR A 255 7.41 12.65 0.38
N VAL A 256 8.55 12.02 0.67
CA VAL A 256 9.60 12.63 1.49
C VAL A 256 10.02 14.01 0.93
N SER A 257 10.15 14.12 -0.39
CA SER A 257 10.54 15.40 -1.05
C SER A 257 9.47 16.47 -0.93
N ARG A 258 8.20 16.12 -1.10
CA ARG A 258 7.07 17.05 -0.96
C ARG A 258 6.90 17.51 0.48
N THR A 259 7.00 16.58 1.44
CA THR A 259 6.98 16.92 2.87
C THR A 259 8.11 17.87 3.24
N ALA A 260 9.34 17.61 2.77
CA ALA A 260 10.47 18.50 3.03
C ALA A 260 10.26 19.90 2.43
N MET A 261 9.68 19.98 1.22
CA MET A 261 9.36 21.25 0.57
C MET A 261 8.29 22.04 1.32
N LEU A 262 7.24 21.36 1.80
CA LEU A 262 6.19 21.99 2.59
C LEU A 262 6.73 22.43 3.95
N ASN A 263 7.57 21.63 4.60
CA ASN A 263 8.23 22.02 5.86
C ASN A 263 9.13 23.27 5.68
N GLN A 264 9.77 23.40 4.51
CA GLN A 264 10.52 24.63 4.21
C GLN A 264 9.59 25.87 4.18
N VAL A 265 8.39 25.76 3.65
CA VAL A 265 7.38 26.83 3.66
C VAL A 265 6.87 27.08 5.08
N LEU A 266 6.55 26.02 5.83
CA LEU A 266 6.04 26.10 7.20
C LEU A 266 7.06 26.72 8.16
N ALA A 267 8.35 26.58 7.92
CA ALA A 267 9.40 27.24 8.70
C ALA A 267 9.26 28.79 8.71
N GLY A 268 8.62 29.36 7.68
CA GLY A 268 8.26 30.77 7.61
C GLY A 268 6.99 31.16 8.40
N GLN A 269 6.34 30.22 9.06
CA GLN A 269 5.07 30.38 9.79
C GLN A 269 4.01 31.14 8.97
N PRO A 270 3.67 30.67 7.74
CA PRO A 270 2.69 31.33 6.92
C PRO A 270 1.32 31.34 7.61
N LYS A 271 0.48 32.28 7.22
CA LYS A 271 -0.88 32.39 7.75
C LYS A 271 -1.86 31.71 6.80
N VAL A 272 -2.83 31.04 7.38
CA VAL A 272 -4.09 30.66 6.71
C VAL A 272 -5.22 31.47 7.34
N GLU A 273 -6.28 31.68 6.62
CA GLU A 273 -7.48 32.32 7.14
C GLU A 273 -8.56 31.28 7.40
N LEU A 274 -9.07 31.26 8.61
CA LEU A 274 -10.22 30.44 9.02
C LEU A 274 -11.33 31.39 9.45
N ASP A 275 -12.44 31.40 8.70
CA ASP A 275 -13.61 32.26 8.97
C ASP A 275 -13.20 33.73 9.21
N GLY A 276 -12.33 34.27 8.31
CA GLY A 276 -11.79 35.61 8.40
C GLY A 276 -10.76 35.86 9.50
N SER A 277 -10.40 34.84 10.28
CA SER A 277 -9.40 34.93 11.33
C SER A 277 -8.04 34.36 10.88
N PRO A 278 -6.94 35.10 11.04
CA PRO A 278 -5.61 34.61 10.69
C PRO A 278 -5.10 33.61 11.72
N ILE A 279 -4.71 32.42 11.23
CA ILE A 279 -4.10 31.32 12.01
C ILE A 279 -2.69 31.09 11.48
N HIS A 280 -1.69 31.00 12.33
CA HIS A 280 -0.32 30.72 11.97
C HIS A 280 -0.11 29.19 11.85
N LEU A 281 0.45 28.76 10.72
CA LEU A 281 0.88 27.38 10.59
C LEU A 281 2.27 27.23 11.23
N THR A 282 2.38 26.31 12.19
CA THR A 282 3.61 26.08 12.97
C THR A 282 4.04 24.63 12.92
N GLY A 283 5.34 24.41 13.16
CA GLY A 283 5.93 23.09 13.19
C GLY A 283 6.10 22.45 11.81
N GLU A 284 6.29 21.15 11.81
CA GLU A 284 6.44 20.33 10.61
C GLU A 284 5.13 19.63 10.27
N VAL A 285 4.99 19.17 9.03
CA VAL A 285 3.86 18.36 8.58
C VAL A 285 3.76 17.10 9.43
N GLN A 286 2.58 16.88 9.96
CA GLN A 286 2.21 15.69 10.72
C GLN A 286 1.64 14.64 9.77
N SER A 287 1.96 13.36 10.03
CA SER A 287 1.55 12.25 9.16
C SER A 287 1.36 10.92 9.90
N VAL A 288 1.21 10.94 11.23
CA VAL A 288 0.84 9.74 11.97
C VAL A 288 -0.62 9.46 11.71
N ASN A 289 -0.94 8.26 11.21
CA ASN A 289 -2.29 7.91 10.80
C ASN A 289 -3.29 8.12 11.93
N LEU A 290 -4.38 8.81 11.63
CA LEU A 290 -5.43 9.17 12.60
C LEU A 290 -6.24 7.96 13.06
N VAL A 291 -6.40 6.99 12.18
CA VAL A 291 -7.22 5.79 12.36
C VAL A 291 -6.48 4.60 11.77
N THR A 292 -6.90 3.40 12.14
CA THR A 292 -6.44 2.21 11.43
C THR A 292 -7.16 2.09 10.09
N ASP A 293 -6.54 1.45 9.13
CA ASP A 293 -7.05 1.31 7.77
C ASP A 293 -7.48 2.65 7.12
N ARG A 294 -8.59 2.65 6.40
CA ARG A 294 -9.05 3.75 5.54
C ARG A 294 -10.45 4.25 5.89
N SER A 295 -10.87 4.12 7.13
CA SER A 295 -12.12 4.75 7.60
C SER A 295 -12.14 6.23 7.24
N ILE A 296 -10.99 6.90 7.36
CA ILE A 296 -10.78 8.26 6.85
C ILE A 296 -9.37 8.42 6.29
N THR A 297 -9.24 9.09 5.16
CA THR A 297 -7.95 9.48 4.56
C THR A 297 -7.95 10.96 4.20
N LEU A 298 -6.99 11.70 4.70
CA LEU A 298 -6.95 13.16 4.58
C LEU A 298 -5.75 13.61 3.72
N SER A 299 -6.05 14.18 2.56
CA SER A 299 -5.03 14.81 1.71
C SER A 299 -4.48 16.11 2.30
N PHE A 300 -5.25 16.76 3.18
CA PHE A 300 -4.87 17.96 3.92
C PHE A 300 -5.83 18.17 5.07
N ALA A 301 -5.31 18.47 6.25
CA ALA A 301 -6.09 18.85 7.42
C ALA A 301 -5.29 19.82 8.30
N LEU A 302 -5.99 20.49 9.21
CA LEU A 302 -5.40 21.36 10.22
C LEU A 302 -5.65 20.77 11.61
N ILE A 303 -4.58 20.58 12.37
CA ILE A 303 -4.66 20.25 13.79
C ILE A 303 -4.80 21.55 14.57
N LEU A 304 -5.85 21.70 15.33
CA LEU A 304 -6.20 22.91 16.07
C LEU A 304 -6.27 22.63 17.58
N PRO A 305 -5.93 23.62 18.43
CA PRO A 305 -6.28 23.58 19.86
C PRO A 305 -7.76 23.24 20.05
N ASP A 306 -8.10 22.51 21.10
CA ASP A 306 -9.45 21.95 21.32
C ASP A 306 -10.56 23.01 21.26
N GLU A 307 -10.33 24.17 21.87
CA GLU A 307 -11.30 25.28 21.83
C GLU A 307 -11.50 25.81 20.40
N ALA A 308 -10.41 25.97 19.65
CA ALA A 308 -10.47 26.41 18.25
C ALA A 308 -11.12 25.35 17.37
N PHE A 309 -10.81 24.07 17.60
CA PHE A 309 -11.47 22.95 16.90
C PHE A 309 -12.99 22.99 17.10
N LEU A 310 -13.44 23.11 18.33
CA LEU A 310 -14.89 23.18 18.66
C LEU A 310 -15.54 24.43 18.06
N TYR A 311 -14.83 25.56 18.10
CA TYR A 311 -15.34 26.82 17.54
C TYR A 311 -15.52 26.72 16.02
N TYR A 312 -14.48 26.33 15.27
CA TYR A 312 -14.53 26.28 13.82
C TYR A 312 -15.36 25.11 13.27
N SER A 313 -15.50 24.01 14.00
CA SER A 313 -16.40 22.92 13.64
C SER A 313 -17.84 23.15 14.07
N GLN A 314 -18.11 24.19 14.86
CA GLN A 314 -19.40 24.44 15.50
C GLN A 314 -19.95 23.23 16.30
N GLY A 315 -19.05 22.46 16.89
CA GLY A 315 -19.37 21.23 17.60
C GLY A 315 -19.86 20.07 16.76
N MET A 316 -19.78 20.19 15.42
CA MET A 316 -20.15 19.11 14.49
C MET A 316 -18.89 18.42 13.97
N TYR A 317 -18.64 17.21 14.45
CA TYR A 317 -17.49 16.39 14.10
C TYR A 317 -17.85 14.91 14.19
N ASP A 318 -17.09 14.11 13.49
CA ASP A 318 -17.13 12.66 13.60
C ASP A 318 -16.14 12.21 14.67
N THR A 319 -16.51 11.19 15.45
CA THR A 319 -15.65 10.60 16.47
C THR A 319 -15.32 9.16 16.07
N TYR A 320 -14.03 8.91 15.87
CA TYR A 320 -13.48 7.57 15.70
C TYR A 320 -12.93 7.11 17.05
N VAL A 321 -13.18 5.86 17.43
CA VAL A 321 -12.62 5.28 18.65
C VAL A 321 -11.49 4.34 18.28
N ASN A 322 -10.27 4.80 18.53
CA ASN A 322 -9.07 4.03 18.29
C ASN A 322 -8.76 3.11 19.47
N ALA A 323 -8.22 1.94 19.19
CA ALA A 323 -7.90 0.94 20.17
C ALA A 323 -6.52 0.31 19.95
N VAL A 324 -5.86 0.03 21.06
CA VAL A 324 -4.57 -0.69 21.11
C VAL A 324 -4.80 -2.03 21.80
N LEU A 325 -4.30 -3.12 21.20
CA LEU A 325 -4.41 -4.45 21.78
C LEU A 325 -3.70 -4.54 23.13
N SER A 326 -4.30 -5.32 24.03
CA SER A 326 -3.67 -5.62 25.32
C SER A 326 -2.66 -6.77 25.19
N GLU A 327 -1.72 -6.86 26.12
CA GLU A 327 -0.83 -8.02 26.24
C GLU A 327 -1.63 -9.32 26.42
N GLN A 328 -2.81 -9.22 27.03
CA GLN A 328 -3.72 -10.32 27.29
C GLN A 328 -4.35 -10.85 25.99
N ALA A 329 -4.63 -9.97 25.02
CA ALA A 329 -5.11 -10.37 23.69
C ALA A 329 -4.03 -11.14 22.91
N LEU A 330 -2.76 -10.84 23.16
CA LEU A 330 -1.65 -11.54 22.51
C LEU A 330 -1.44 -12.96 23.10
N ASP A 331 -1.64 -13.17 24.42
CA ASP A 331 -1.54 -14.44 25.17
C ASP A 331 -0.45 -15.40 24.61
N GLY A 332 0.72 -14.88 24.31
CA GLY A 332 1.84 -15.64 23.75
C GLY A 332 1.65 -16.06 22.26
N ASN A 333 0.56 -15.66 21.62
CA ASN A 333 0.31 -15.86 20.22
C ASN A 333 1.01 -14.82 19.35
N SER A 334 1.08 -15.07 18.04
CA SER A 334 1.52 -14.04 17.10
C SER A 334 0.45 -12.93 16.98
N LEU A 335 0.87 -11.71 16.72
CA LEU A 335 -0.03 -10.59 16.46
C LEU A 335 -1.10 -10.93 15.41
N MET A 336 -0.70 -11.64 14.34
CA MET A 336 -1.61 -12.10 13.28
C MET A 336 -2.71 -13.01 13.83
N THR A 337 -2.36 -13.96 14.72
CA THR A 337 -3.35 -14.88 15.32
C THR A 337 -4.31 -14.10 16.21
N ALA A 338 -3.80 -13.15 17.01
CA ALA A 338 -4.63 -12.31 17.86
C ALA A 338 -5.66 -11.50 17.03
N TYR A 339 -5.23 -10.93 15.90
CA TYR A 339 -6.16 -10.24 14.99
C TYR A 339 -7.23 -11.16 14.41
N LEU A 340 -6.85 -12.36 13.95
CA LEU A 340 -7.81 -13.30 13.37
C LEU A 340 -8.86 -13.74 14.40
N ASP A 341 -8.42 -14.10 15.60
CA ASP A 341 -9.31 -14.55 16.68
C ASP A 341 -10.23 -13.43 17.17
N LEU A 342 -9.72 -12.18 17.21
CA LEU A 342 -10.52 -11.04 17.65
C LEU A 342 -11.48 -10.57 16.57
N ASN A 343 -11.06 -10.56 15.31
CA ASN A 343 -11.95 -10.25 14.18
C ASN A 343 -13.13 -11.25 14.12
N GLU A 344 -12.87 -12.56 14.29
CA GLU A 344 -13.94 -13.56 14.32
C GLU A 344 -14.96 -13.26 15.43
N LYS A 345 -14.50 -12.85 16.62
CA LYS A 345 -15.40 -12.47 17.72
C LYS A 345 -16.14 -11.17 17.47
N LEU A 346 -15.50 -10.18 16.86
CA LEU A 346 -16.13 -8.90 16.53
C LEU A 346 -17.16 -9.06 15.41
N ASP A 347 -16.92 -9.94 14.43
CA ASP A 347 -17.84 -10.25 13.33
C ASP A 347 -19.16 -10.91 13.84
N GLU A 348 -19.15 -11.49 15.06
CA GLU A 348 -20.36 -12.01 15.71
C GLU A 348 -21.17 -10.91 16.45
N THR A 349 -20.68 -9.67 16.47
CA THR A 349 -21.32 -8.52 17.13
C THR A 349 -21.84 -7.51 16.10
N ASP A 350 -22.67 -6.55 16.58
CA ASP A 350 -23.12 -5.41 15.78
C ASP A 350 -22.15 -4.21 15.84
N ILE A 351 -20.91 -4.41 16.33
CA ILE A 351 -19.92 -3.35 16.48
C ILE A 351 -19.21 -3.14 15.14
N GLU A 352 -19.33 -1.94 14.58
CA GLU A 352 -18.59 -1.56 13.38
C GLU A 352 -17.13 -1.30 13.70
N TYR A 353 -16.22 -1.96 12.97
CA TYR A 353 -14.80 -1.83 13.19
C TYR A 353 -13.99 -1.97 11.90
N GLU A 354 -12.82 -1.34 11.90
CA GLU A 354 -11.73 -1.60 10.95
C GLU A 354 -10.51 -2.07 11.73
N SER A 355 -9.77 -3.04 11.20
CA SER A 355 -8.57 -3.59 11.86
C SER A 355 -7.32 -3.35 11.03
N TYR A 356 -6.17 -3.29 11.70
CA TYR A 356 -4.87 -3.22 11.03
C TYR A 356 -4.62 -4.39 10.08
N LEU A 357 -5.19 -5.57 10.38
CA LEU A 357 -5.10 -6.73 9.51
C LEU A 357 -5.81 -6.50 8.16
N GLN A 358 -6.99 -5.85 8.17
CA GLN A 358 -7.70 -5.49 6.94
C GLN A 358 -6.89 -4.52 6.11
N ASN A 359 -6.26 -3.52 6.74
CA ASN A 359 -5.36 -2.59 6.08
C ASN A 359 -4.17 -3.33 5.43
N MET A 360 -3.50 -4.23 6.14
CA MET A 360 -2.42 -5.06 5.59
C MET A 360 -2.89 -5.87 4.38
N GLY A 361 -4.07 -6.46 4.45
CA GLY A 361 -4.68 -7.22 3.36
C GLY A 361 -4.93 -6.34 2.12
N ARG A 362 -5.48 -5.16 2.32
CA ARG A 362 -5.72 -4.19 1.23
C ARG A 362 -4.41 -3.68 0.62
N GLN A 363 -3.42 -3.31 1.42
CA GLN A 363 -2.10 -2.88 0.93
C GLN A 363 -1.40 -3.97 0.12
N LEU A 364 -1.46 -5.22 0.58
CA LEU A 364 -0.95 -6.36 -0.16
C LEU A 364 -1.63 -6.50 -1.52
N PHE A 365 -2.97 -6.40 -1.56
CA PHE A 365 -3.73 -6.47 -2.80
C PHE A 365 -3.33 -5.36 -3.77
N TYR A 366 -3.22 -4.11 -3.32
CA TYR A 366 -2.79 -2.98 -4.16
C TYR A 366 -1.34 -3.08 -4.61
N THR A 367 -0.46 -3.73 -3.83
CA THR A 367 0.95 -3.94 -4.23
C THR A 367 1.06 -5.03 -5.30
N ILE A 368 0.15 -5.99 -5.32
CA ILE A 368 0.14 -7.11 -6.28
C ILE A 368 -0.69 -6.78 -7.54
N ALA A 369 -1.70 -5.91 -7.43
CA ALA A 369 -2.57 -5.51 -8.53
C ALA A 369 -1.98 -4.39 -9.37
#